data_49f18c3272d30f33c96789d7e436625e
#
_entry.id   49f18c3272d30f33c96789d7e436625e
#
_cell.length_a   1.000
_cell.length_b   1.000
_cell.length_c   1.000
_cell.angle_alpha   90.00
_cell.angle_beta   90.00
_cell.angle_gamma   90.00
#
_symmetry.space_group_name_H-M   'P 1'
#
loop_
_entity.id
_entity.type
_entity.pdbx_description
1 polymer ?
#
loop_
_entity_poly.entity_id
_entity_poly.type
_entity_poly.pdbx_seq_one_letter_code
_entity_poly.pdbx_strand_id
1 'polypeptide(L)'
;MNNNFYKDPILERIKYILEKNCVKELKGRFYFGEPVVVAKNSLPLCFMEYVEQNVEDSAAFEITTNLTVKLTVAVDLTRDLTTNTKNINSFATLHRIVCGRNEKMQLLPDSIMGILVKNQDAGYLGERVALNLGESGVKMEYGYGERGDGIFTRELSLSFGVKIAENI
;
A
#
# COMPACT_ATOMS: atom_id res chain seq x y z
N MET A 1 -32.33 1.62 9.25
CA MET A 1 -31.24 0.90 9.91
C MET A 1 -29.94 1.56 9.51
N ASN A 2 -29.28 2.27 10.42
CA ASN A 2 -27.94 2.82 10.14
C ASN A 2 -26.96 1.64 10.15
N ASN A 3 -26.63 1.16 8.97
CA ASN A 3 -25.48 0.25 8.79
C ASN A 3 -24.21 1.08 8.95
N ASN A 4 -23.86 1.40 10.20
CA ASN A 4 -22.52 1.89 10.51
C ASN A 4 -21.54 0.72 10.33
N PHE A 5 -21.09 0.51 9.10
CA PHE A 5 -19.94 -0.37 8.87
C PHE A 5 -18.75 0.22 9.61
N TYR A 6 -18.08 -0.63 10.38
CA TYR A 6 -16.82 -0.25 11.00
C TYR A 6 -15.84 0.20 9.94
N LYS A 7 -15.23 1.37 10.15
CA LYS A 7 -14.14 1.89 9.33
C LYS A 7 -12.89 1.95 10.18
N ASP A 8 -11.87 1.23 9.77
CA ASP A 8 -10.59 1.27 10.45
C ASP A 8 -9.91 2.64 10.23
N PRO A 9 -9.65 3.42 11.29
CA PRO A 9 -9.16 4.79 11.15
C PRO A 9 -7.73 4.84 10.57
N ILE A 10 -6.92 3.80 10.80
CA ILE A 10 -5.54 3.74 10.32
C ILE A 10 -5.52 3.44 8.83
N LEU A 11 -6.22 2.39 8.39
CA LEU A 11 -6.29 2.03 6.97
C LEU A 11 -6.97 3.13 6.15
N GLU A 12 -8.04 3.75 6.67
CA GLU A 12 -8.69 4.89 6.02
C GLU A 12 -7.73 6.09 5.88
N ARG A 13 -6.90 6.34 6.91
CA ARG A 13 -5.93 7.43 6.85
C ARG A 13 -4.81 7.16 5.85
N ILE A 14 -4.27 5.94 5.85
CA ILE A 14 -3.27 5.52 4.87
C ILE A 14 -3.83 5.64 3.45
N LYS A 15 -5.04 5.14 3.22
CA LYS A 15 -5.75 5.29 1.95
C LYS A 15 -5.87 6.75 1.53
N TYR A 16 -6.33 7.62 2.43
CA TYR A 16 -6.47 9.05 2.15
C TYR A 16 -5.14 9.70 1.72
N ILE A 17 -4.06 9.43 2.45
CA ILE A 17 -2.73 9.98 2.14
C ILE A 17 -2.25 9.49 0.78
N LEU A 18 -2.44 8.21 0.48
CA LEU A 18 -2.06 7.63 -0.79
C LEU A 18 -2.87 8.19 -1.94
N GLU A 19 -4.20 8.21 -1.85
CA GLU A 19 -5.08 8.73 -2.91
C GLU A 19 -4.84 10.19 -3.23
N LYS A 20 -4.53 10.99 -2.21
CA LYS A 20 -4.27 12.42 -2.39
C LYS A 20 -3.00 12.70 -3.19
N ASN A 21 -1.97 11.85 -3.04
CA ASN A 21 -0.62 12.12 -3.51
C ASN A 21 -0.13 11.18 -4.61
N CYS A 22 -0.84 10.07 -4.87
CA CYS A 22 -0.40 9.05 -5.83
C CYS A 22 -0.52 9.48 -7.29
N VAL A 23 0.06 8.66 -8.15
CA VAL A 23 -0.12 8.76 -9.60
C VAL A 23 -1.60 8.71 -9.99
N LYS A 24 -1.95 9.43 -11.06
CA LYS A 24 -3.35 9.59 -11.50
C LYS A 24 -4.05 8.25 -11.74
N GLU A 25 -3.33 7.26 -12.22
CA GLU A 25 -3.83 5.93 -12.56
C GLU A 25 -4.37 5.16 -11.35
N LEU A 26 -3.89 5.45 -10.14
CA LEU A 26 -4.36 4.82 -8.90
C LEU A 26 -5.46 5.60 -8.18
N LYS A 27 -5.78 6.82 -8.59
CA LYS A 27 -6.81 7.62 -7.91
C LYS A 27 -8.18 6.91 -7.97
N GLY A 28 -8.82 6.75 -6.79
CA GLY A 28 -10.08 6.04 -6.67
C GLY A 28 -9.98 4.51 -6.82
N ARG A 29 -8.76 3.95 -6.78
CA ARG A 29 -8.50 2.52 -6.98
C ARG A 29 -7.76 1.88 -5.81
N PHE A 30 -8.04 2.37 -4.61
CA PHE A 30 -7.57 1.80 -3.35
C PHE A 30 -8.72 1.04 -2.68
N TYR A 31 -8.44 -0.20 -2.31
CA TYR A 31 -9.42 -1.12 -1.73
C TYR A 31 -8.88 -1.72 -0.43
N PHE A 32 -9.78 -2.15 0.46
CA PHE A 32 -9.44 -2.89 1.66
C PHE A 32 -9.68 -4.38 1.44
N GLY A 33 -8.72 -5.20 1.86
CA GLY A 33 -8.73 -6.64 1.64
C GLY A 33 -8.38 -7.04 0.21
N GLU A 34 -7.98 -8.28 0.06
CA GLU A 34 -7.55 -8.84 -1.22
C GLU A 34 -8.75 -9.13 -2.14
N PRO A 35 -8.85 -8.49 -3.32
CA PRO A 35 -9.93 -8.79 -4.25
C PRO A 35 -9.70 -10.12 -4.96
N VAL A 36 -10.72 -10.96 -4.98
CA VAL A 36 -10.69 -12.24 -5.71
C VAL A 36 -10.87 -12.04 -7.21
N VAL A 37 -11.74 -11.09 -7.57
CA VAL A 37 -12.05 -10.77 -8.96
C VAL A 37 -11.97 -9.27 -9.19
N VAL A 38 -11.30 -8.87 -10.27
CA VAL A 38 -11.20 -7.46 -10.69
C VAL A 38 -11.60 -7.33 -12.15
N ALA A 39 -12.15 -6.18 -12.52
CA ALA A 39 -12.34 -5.86 -13.91
C ALA A 39 -11.00 -5.40 -14.53
N LYS A 40 -10.70 -5.82 -15.76
CA LYS A 40 -9.45 -5.47 -16.44
C LYS A 40 -9.24 -3.95 -16.55
N ASN A 41 -10.30 -3.20 -16.76
CA ASN A 41 -10.27 -1.73 -16.84
C ASN A 41 -10.09 -1.05 -15.48
N SER A 42 -10.16 -1.78 -14.35
CA SER A 42 -9.86 -1.26 -13.02
C SER A 42 -8.38 -1.32 -12.66
N LEU A 43 -7.54 -1.94 -13.48
CA LEU A 43 -6.10 -1.97 -13.31
C LEU A 43 -5.44 -0.69 -13.87
N PRO A 44 -4.37 -0.17 -13.24
CA PRO A 44 -3.78 -0.64 -11.99
C PRO A 44 -4.66 -0.35 -10.79
N LEU A 45 -4.55 -1.16 -9.75
CA LEU A 45 -5.22 -0.95 -8.46
C LEU A 45 -4.30 -1.26 -7.29
N CYS A 46 -4.66 -0.77 -6.12
CA CYS A 46 -3.97 -1.06 -4.87
C CYS A 46 -4.98 -1.58 -3.85
N PHE A 47 -4.62 -2.63 -3.16
CA PHE A 47 -5.39 -3.10 -1.99
C PHE A 47 -4.49 -3.22 -0.78
N MET A 48 -5.09 -3.07 0.41
CA MET A 48 -4.37 -3.08 1.66
C MET A 48 -5.13 -3.86 2.73
N GLU A 49 -4.37 -4.49 3.61
CA GLU A 49 -4.87 -5.27 4.72
C GLU A 49 -3.85 -5.35 5.86
N TYR A 50 -4.32 -5.73 7.04
CA TYR A 50 -3.43 -6.14 8.11
C TYR A 50 -3.03 -7.60 7.92
N VAL A 51 -1.75 -7.90 8.09
CA VAL A 51 -1.23 -9.27 8.03
C VAL A 51 -0.73 -9.77 9.37
N GLU A 52 -0.44 -8.86 10.31
CA GLU A 52 0.03 -9.21 11.64
C GLU A 52 -0.33 -8.11 12.65
N GLN A 53 -0.60 -8.51 13.89
CA GLN A 53 -0.80 -7.61 15.01
C GLN A 53 -0.16 -8.19 16.25
N ASN A 54 0.73 -7.43 16.88
CA ASN A 54 1.37 -7.76 18.16
C ASN A 54 1.04 -6.67 19.18
N VAL A 55 0.63 -7.08 20.36
CA VAL A 55 0.37 -6.19 21.49
C VAL A 55 1.40 -6.44 22.57
N GLU A 56 2.12 -5.41 22.96
CA GLU A 56 3.18 -5.47 23.96
C GLU A 56 2.85 -4.55 25.13
N ASP A 57 3.02 -5.05 26.35
CA ASP A 57 2.99 -4.25 27.56
C ASP A 57 4.36 -3.57 27.70
N SER A 58 4.44 -2.29 27.44
CA SER A 58 5.72 -1.57 27.34
C SER A 58 6.13 -0.86 28.62
N ALA A 59 5.19 -0.53 29.49
CA ALA A 59 5.45 0.06 30.82
C ALA A 59 4.17 0.07 31.65
N ALA A 60 4.27 0.40 32.95
CA ALA A 60 3.10 0.57 33.78
C ALA A 60 2.13 1.59 33.14
N PHE A 61 0.94 1.13 32.79
CA PHE A 61 -0.14 1.91 32.19
C PHE A 61 0.03 2.29 30.69
N GLU A 62 0.93 1.66 29.96
CA GLU A 62 1.09 1.86 28.52
C GLU A 62 1.10 0.53 27.77
N ILE A 63 0.26 0.44 26.72
CA ILE A 63 0.24 -0.66 25.77
C ILE A 63 0.73 -0.15 24.42
N THR A 64 1.65 -0.89 23.83
CA THR A 64 2.07 -0.68 22.44
C THR A 64 1.49 -1.75 21.54
N THR A 65 0.76 -1.34 20.53
CA THR A 65 0.28 -2.22 19.46
C THR A 65 1.12 -2.00 18.21
N ASN A 66 1.72 -3.07 17.71
CA ASN A 66 2.43 -3.08 16.44
C ASN A 66 1.58 -3.82 15.40
N LEU A 67 1.17 -3.09 14.37
CA LEU A 67 0.42 -3.63 13.24
C LEU A 67 1.34 -3.75 12.03
N THR A 68 1.20 -4.81 11.25
CA THR A 68 1.84 -4.91 9.94
C THR A 68 0.79 -4.72 8.86
N VAL A 69 0.94 -3.66 8.09
CA VAL A 69 0.11 -3.36 6.92
C VAL A 69 0.81 -3.90 5.67
N LYS A 70 0.07 -4.63 4.87
CA LYS A 70 0.49 -5.05 3.53
C LYS A 70 -0.28 -4.28 2.47
N LEU A 71 0.45 -3.59 1.61
CA LEU A 71 -0.06 -2.94 0.41
C LEU A 71 0.34 -3.78 -0.79
N THR A 72 -0.59 -4.05 -1.70
CA THR A 72 -0.29 -4.73 -2.96
C THR A 72 -0.81 -3.89 -4.12
N VAL A 73 0.08 -3.58 -5.05
CA VAL A 73 -0.27 -2.94 -6.32
C VAL A 73 -0.28 -4.00 -7.40
N ALA A 74 -1.36 -4.06 -8.16
CA ALA A 74 -1.53 -4.97 -9.28
C ALA A 74 -1.64 -4.18 -10.59
N VAL A 75 -0.91 -4.59 -11.61
CA VAL A 75 -0.96 -4.04 -12.97
C VAL A 75 -1.28 -5.14 -13.99
N ASP A 76 -1.85 -4.75 -15.12
CA ASP A 76 -2.19 -5.69 -16.19
C ASP A 76 -0.92 -6.27 -16.85
N LEU A 77 -0.74 -7.58 -16.74
CA LEU A 77 0.36 -8.31 -17.34
C LEU A 77 0.16 -8.57 -18.84
N THR A 78 -1.10 -8.60 -19.29
CA THR A 78 -1.41 -8.99 -20.68
C THR A 78 -0.86 -7.99 -21.70
N ARG A 79 -0.61 -6.76 -21.31
CA ARG A 79 0.00 -5.74 -22.17
C ARG A 79 1.43 -6.12 -22.60
N ASP A 80 2.17 -6.84 -21.78
CA ASP A 80 3.53 -7.28 -22.09
C ASP A 80 3.56 -8.28 -23.25
N LEU A 81 2.44 -8.99 -23.45
CA LEU A 81 2.29 -10.04 -24.48
C LEU A 81 1.76 -9.49 -25.81
N THR A 82 1.13 -8.34 -25.79
CA THR A 82 0.35 -7.82 -26.95
C THR A 82 0.97 -6.60 -27.62
N THR A 83 1.91 -5.92 -26.96
CA THR A 83 2.52 -4.69 -27.48
C THR A 83 4.03 -4.85 -27.67
N ASN A 84 4.49 -4.71 -28.92
CA ASN A 84 5.93 -4.59 -29.26
C ASN A 84 6.55 -3.26 -28.79
N THR A 85 5.94 -2.54 -27.88
CA THR A 85 6.46 -1.29 -27.34
C THR A 85 7.52 -1.58 -26.29
N LYS A 86 8.76 -1.41 -26.68
CA LYS A 86 9.97 -1.69 -25.88
C LYS A 86 10.08 -0.92 -24.54
N ASN A 87 9.18 0.02 -24.25
CA ASN A 87 9.35 0.96 -23.13
C ASN A 87 8.22 0.95 -22.09
N ILE A 88 7.14 0.18 -22.29
CA ILE A 88 6.03 0.13 -21.34
C ILE A 88 5.72 -1.33 -21.06
N ASN A 89 6.45 -1.91 -20.14
CA ASN A 89 6.14 -3.24 -19.61
C ASN A 89 5.50 -3.11 -18.22
N SER A 90 4.81 -4.15 -17.81
CA SER A 90 4.14 -4.22 -16.52
C SER A 90 5.12 -4.05 -15.34
N PHE A 91 6.35 -4.54 -15.48
CA PHE A 91 7.38 -4.40 -14.46
C PHE A 91 7.76 -2.93 -14.24
N ALA A 92 8.08 -2.21 -15.32
CA ALA A 92 8.47 -0.80 -15.23
C ALA A 92 7.34 0.06 -14.68
N THR A 93 6.10 -0.18 -15.12
CA THR A 93 4.91 0.51 -14.62
C THR A 93 4.71 0.27 -13.13
N LEU A 94 4.75 -0.99 -12.71
CA LEU A 94 4.60 -1.39 -11.32
C LEU A 94 5.68 -0.77 -10.42
N HIS A 95 6.94 -0.89 -10.86
CA HIS A 95 8.08 -0.34 -10.12
C HIS A 95 7.98 1.19 -9.99
N ARG A 96 7.59 1.89 -11.08
CA ARG A 96 7.37 3.34 -11.08
C ARG A 96 6.32 3.76 -10.05
N ILE A 97 5.19 3.04 -10.00
CA ILE A 97 4.10 3.34 -9.08
C ILE A 97 4.52 3.14 -7.62
N VAL A 98 5.22 2.06 -7.33
CA VAL A 98 5.51 1.69 -5.94
C VAL A 98 6.76 2.38 -5.39
N CYS A 99 7.88 2.33 -6.11
CA CYS A 99 9.18 2.80 -5.62
C CYS A 99 10.05 3.47 -6.70
N GLY A 100 9.42 4.09 -7.68
CA GLY A 100 10.11 4.80 -8.75
C GLY A 100 11.09 5.85 -8.22
N ARG A 101 12.21 6.00 -8.93
CA ARG A 101 13.28 6.95 -8.58
C ARG A 101 13.61 7.85 -9.76
N ASN A 102 14.09 9.05 -9.45
CA ASN A 102 14.63 9.97 -10.46
C ASN A 102 16.12 9.64 -10.76
N GLU A 103 16.74 10.39 -11.67
CA GLU A 103 18.14 10.24 -12.06
C GLU A 103 19.13 10.40 -10.89
N LYS A 104 18.73 11.11 -9.83
CA LYS A 104 19.51 11.29 -8.60
C LYS A 104 19.26 10.20 -7.57
N MET A 105 18.59 9.11 -7.96
CA MET A 105 18.23 7.98 -7.09
C MET A 105 17.27 8.33 -5.94
N GLN A 106 16.63 9.48 -5.99
CA GLN A 106 15.62 9.88 -5.01
C GLN A 106 14.26 9.29 -5.38
N LEU A 107 13.50 8.84 -4.36
CA LEU A 107 12.13 8.37 -4.54
C LEU A 107 11.27 9.46 -5.17
N LEU A 108 10.47 9.07 -6.15
CA LEU A 108 9.50 9.97 -6.74
C LEU A 108 8.41 10.32 -5.72
N PRO A 109 8.04 11.60 -5.60
CA PRO A 109 7.14 12.07 -4.54
C PRO A 109 5.71 11.52 -4.66
N ASP A 110 5.32 11.06 -5.82
CA ASP A 110 4.02 10.45 -6.13
C ASP A 110 4.07 8.91 -6.20
N SER A 111 5.23 8.28 -5.93
CA SER A 111 5.33 6.85 -5.70
C SER A 111 4.84 6.50 -4.29
N ILE A 112 4.32 5.29 -4.11
CA ILE A 112 3.80 4.84 -2.81
C ILE A 112 4.87 4.98 -1.72
N MET A 113 6.09 4.51 -1.96
CA MET A 113 7.19 4.67 -1.00
C MET A 113 7.54 6.12 -0.73
N GLY A 114 7.56 6.97 -1.76
CA GLY A 114 7.82 8.40 -1.59
C GLY A 114 6.77 9.08 -0.72
N ILE A 115 5.50 8.70 -0.88
CA ILE A 115 4.39 9.20 -0.06
C ILE A 115 4.50 8.73 1.39
N LEU A 116 4.74 7.42 1.60
CA LEU A 116 4.86 6.87 2.95
C LEU A 116 6.04 7.48 3.73
N VAL A 117 7.21 7.62 3.09
CA VAL A 117 8.39 8.23 3.72
C VAL A 117 8.14 9.68 4.13
N LYS A 118 7.34 10.43 3.38
CA LYS A 118 6.97 11.81 3.73
C LYS A 118 5.90 11.91 4.82
N ASN A 119 5.16 10.84 5.06
CA ASN A 119 4.03 10.82 5.98
C ASN A 119 4.22 9.76 7.09
N GLN A 120 5.43 9.68 7.66
CA GLN A 120 5.75 8.71 8.72
C GLN A 120 4.95 8.94 10.01
N ASP A 121 4.46 10.15 10.22
CA ASP A 121 3.51 10.51 11.28
C ASP A 121 2.07 10.06 10.99
N ALA A 122 1.89 9.19 9.99
CA ALA A 122 0.59 8.78 9.46
C ALA A 122 -0.30 9.97 9.03
N GLY A 123 0.34 11.08 8.59
CA GLY A 123 -0.36 12.31 8.24
C GLY A 123 -1.09 12.92 9.43
N TYR A 124 -0.53 12.76 10.62
CA TYR A 124 -1.05 13.26 11.87
C TYR A 124 -2.37 12.59 12.32
N LEU A 125 -2.39 11.27 12.34
CA LEU A 125 -3.54 10.53 12.89
C LEU A 125 -3.65 10.63 14.42
N GLY A 126 -2.61 11.16 15.08
CA GLY A 126 -2.50 11.38 16.50
C GLY A 126 -1.04 11.28 16.96
N GLU A 127 -0.72 11.86 18.11
CA GLU A 127 0.66 11.87 18.65
C GLU A 127 1.23 10.47 18.94
N ARG A 128 0.36 9.45 18.94
CA ARG A 128 0.69 8.09 19.34
C ARG A 128 0.63 7.07 18.22
N VAL A 129 0.43 7.53 16.99
CA VAL A 129 0.39 6.65 15.80
C VAL A 129 1.49 7.07 14.84
N ALA A 130 2.37 6.14 14.50
CA ALA A 130 3.45 6.39 13.57
C ALA A 130 3.66 5.19 12.63
N LEU A 131 4.04 5.49 11.38
CA LEU A 131 4.50 4.45 10.46
C LEU A 131 5.92 4.06 10.84
N ASN A 132 6.16 2.78 11.04
CA ASN A 132 7.48 2.24 11.31
C ASN A 132 8.09 1.69 10.01
N LEU A 133 8.80 2.57 9.30
CA LEU A 133 9.49 2.23 8.05
C LEU A 133 10.98 1.89 8.26
N GLY A 134 11.51 2.15 9.46
CA GLY A 134 12.95 2.10 9.74
C GLY A 134 13.41 0.84 10.46
N GLU A 135 12.86 0.53 11.62
CA GLU A 135 13.39 -0.52 12.52
C GLU A 135 13.25 -1.93 11.95
N SER A 136 12.11 -2.24 11.37
CA SER A 136 11.85 -3.55 10.73
C SER A 136 12.06 -3.50 9.21
N GLY A 137 12.29 -2.31 8.69
CA GLY A 137 12.36 -2.06 7.26
C GLY A 137 11.02 -2.21 6.55
N VAL A 138 11.01 -1.90 5.26
CA VAL A 138 9.88 -2.18 4.37
C VAL A 138 10.23 -3.42 3.56
N LYS A 139 9.47 -4.47 3.72
CA LYS A 139 9.63 -5.69 2.92
C LYS A 139 8.87 -5.54 1.61
N MET A 140 9.54 -5.80 0.49
CA MET A 140 8.93 -5.79 -0.84
C MET A 140 9.02 -7.17 -1.48
N GLU A 141 7.90 -7.62 -2.06
CA GLU A 141 7.80 -8.92 -2.72
C GLU A 141 7.14 -8.76 -4.08
N TYR A 142 7.81 -9.25 -5.11
CA TYR A 142 7.30 -9.28 -6.49
C TYR A 142 6.62 -10.62 -6.75
N GLY A 143 5.51 -10.58 -7.48
CA GLY A 143 4.76 -11.77 -7.82
C GLY A 143 3.82 -11.56 -9.01
N TYR A 144 3.05 -12.59 -9.24
CA TYR A 144 2.01 -12.63 -10.26
C TYR A 144 0.70 -13.07 -9.63
N GLY A 145 -0.42 -12.63 -10.21
CA GLY A 145 -1.74 -13.02 -9.78
C GLY A 145 -2.66 -13.31 -10.95
N GLU A 146 -3.71 -14.08 -10.67
CA GLU A 146 -4.87 -14.24 -11.51
C GLU A 146 -6.06 -13.70 -10.74
N ARG A 147 -6.66 -12.61 -11.24
CA ARG A 147 -7.72 -11.85 -10.56
C ARG A 147 -9.04 -11.95 -11.28
N GLY A 148 -9.45 -13.17 -11.59
CA GLY A 148 -10.61 -13.51 -12.37
C GLY A 148 -10.23 -14.22 -13.67
N ASP A 149 -11.23 -14.62 -14.42
CA ASP A 149 -11.06 -15.47 -15.61
C ASP A 149 -10.23 -14.75 -16.68
N GLY A 150 -8.99 -15.22 -16.87
CA GLY A 150 -8.06 -14.68 -17.86
C GLY A 150 -7.49 -13.29 -17.54
N ILE A 151 -7.65 -12.80 -16.30
CA ILE A 151 -7.06 -11.51 -15.87
C ILE A 151 -5.78 -11.77 -15.10
N PHE A 152 -4.67 -11.70 -15.81
CA PHE A 152 -3.34 -11.89 -15.25
C PHE A 152 -2.72 -10.56 -14.85
N THR A 153 -2.13 -10.54 -13.65
CA THR A 153 -1.52 -9.35 -13.08
C THR A 153 -0.05 -9.60 -12.72
N ARG A 154 0.75 -8.55 -12.81
CA ARG A 154 2.04 -8.46 -12.12
C ARG A 154 1.81 -7.65 -10.86
N GLU A 155 2.34 -8.11 -9.74
CA GLU A 155 2.06 -7.54 -8.44
C GLU A 155 3.35 -7.21 -7.69
N LEU A 156 3.31 -6.13 -6.92
CA LEU A 156 4.34 -5.77 -5.95
C LEU A 156 3.66 -5.49 -4.63
N SER A 157 3.97 -6.30 -3.64
CA SER A 157 3.51 -6.10 -2.27
C SER A 157 4.60 -5.42 -1.46
N LEU A 158 4.19 -4.48 -0.63
CA LEU A 158 5.05 -3.90 0.37
C LEU A 158 4.41 -4.02 1.75
N SER A 159 5.20 -4.47 2.73
CA SER A 159 4.76 -4.61 4.12
C SER A 159 5.56 -3.68 5.00
N PHE A 160 4.88 -2.96 5.89
CA PHE A 160 5.48 -2.03 6.84
C PHE A 160 4.72 -2.00 8.16
N GLY A 161 5.40 -1.57 9.21
CA GLY A 161 4.82 -1.47 10.55
C GLY A 161 4.03 -0.19 10.76
N VAL A 162 2.99 -0.28 11.61
CA VAL A 162 2.32 0.87 12.23
C VAL A 162 2.36 0.66 13.74
N LYS A 163 2.93 1.61 14.46
CA LYS A 163 3.02 1.58 15.91
C LYS A 163 1.95 2.49 16.51
N ILE A 164 1.21 1.95 17.47
CA ILE A 164 0.22 2.68 18.26
C ILE A 164 0.61 2.56 19.73
N ALA A 165 0.72 3.69 20.43
CA ALA A 165 0.91 3.72 21.87
C ALA A 165 -0.37 4.19 22.55
N GLU A 166 -0.88 3.42 23.52
CA GLU A 166 -2.10 3.71 24.26
C GLU A 166 -1.80 3.75 25.75
N ASN A 167 -2.33 4.75 26.46
CA ASN A 167 -2.38 4.74 27.91
C ASN A 167 -3.62 3.96 28.36
N ILE A 168 -3.43 3.08 29.32
CA ILE A 168 -4.51 2.36 29.98
C ILE A 168 -5.06 3.18 31.14
#